data_128c36668c4516da423ab87f0d518ca4
#
_entry.id   128c36668c4516da423ab87f0d518ca4
#
_cell.length_a   1.000
_cell.length_b   1.000
_cell.length_c   1.000
_cell.angle_alpha   90.00
_cell.angle_beta   90.00
_cell.angle_gamma   90.00
#
_symmetry.space_group_name_H-M   'P 1'
#
loop_
_entity.id
_entity.type
_entity.pdbx_description
1 polymer ?
#
loop_
_entity_poly.entity_id
_entity_poly.type
_entity_poly.pdbx_seq_one_letter_code
_entity_poly.pdbx_strand_id
1 'polypeptide(L)'
;MTEIAFLVKPDSEMYRKYFKQKNELNKFVGFASSFIDKYFVSRNKDFDYSFSTNMRLTVKLPPNDEERFGAQLMKEKSESGLCVFKKNSPMNKRWHEEVTSHINPYSLTASKWWFMDFPYCGKCQIAMWDDGCGNVYGYYSTQAAHHNSGKLPDYVQPIKMSEYYIAQERCKELDSLLSEAVDKGSRASHIGSYKATFKKTSDGSDGTGFEDSTSVCFSVEHCAMPSNTRTAIVGLLHDYCLKNQRSLDDLTEFEYLGPAEKADSPA
;
A
#
# COMPACT_ATOMS: atom_id res chain seq x y z
N MET A 1 2.37 -18.91 27.02
CA MET A 1 1.42 -18.52 25.97
C MET A 1 2.25 -18.02 24.82
N THR A 2 2.16 -18.63 23.66
CA THR A 2 3.13 -18.35 22.58
C THR A 2 2.42 -17.56 21.47
N GLU A 3 2.83 -16.33 21.29
CA GLU A 3 2.50 -15.56 20.10
C GLU A 3 3.15 -16.24 18.90
N ILE A 4 2.44 -16.33 17.80
CA ILE A 4 2.93 -17.03 16.61
C ILE A 4 2.95 -16.07 15.45
N ALA A 5 4.15 -15.80 14.95
CA ALA A 5 4.39 -15.17 13.68
C ALA A 5 4.57 -16.22 12.58
N PHE A 6 4.18 -15.89 11.37
CA PHE A 6 4.28 -16.82 10.26
C PHE A 6 4.46 -16.11 8.92
N LEU A 7 4.99 -16.86 7.96
CA LEU A 7 4.95 -16.54 6.53
C LEU A 7 3.85 -17.36 5.87
N VAL A 8 3.16 -16.75 4.92
CA VAL A 8 2.23 -17.46 4.03
C VAL A 8 3.03 -18.11 2.92
N LYS A 9 2.89 -19.42 2.74
CA LYS A 9 3.62 -20.15 1.69
C LYS A 9 3.30 -19.61 0.29
N PRO A 10 4.29 -19.28 -0.54
CA PRO A 10 4.09 -18.64 -1.85
C PRO A 10 3.17 -19.40 -2.80
N ASP A 11 3.21 -20.73 -2.78
CA ASP A 11 2.39 -21.57 -3.68
C ASP A 11 1.00 -21.87 -3.14
N SER A 12 0.65 -21.35 -1.99
CA SER A 12 -0.63 -21.63 -1.35
C SER A 12 -1.79 -20.87 -2.00
N GLU A 13 -3.00 -21.38 -1.85
CA GLU A 13 -4.23 -20.70 -2.24
C GLU A 13 -4.38 -19.36 -1.49
N MET A 14 -4.00 -19.33 -0.20
CA MET A 14 -4.06 -18.13 0.64
C MET A 14 -3.15 -17.03 0.13
N TYR A 15 -1.93 -17.37 -0.32
CA TYR A 15 -1.00 -16.41 -0.93
C TYR A 15 -1.60 -15.78 -2.20
N ARG A 16 -2.12 -16.61 -3.11
CA ARG A 16 -2.78 -16.12 -4.34
C ARG A 16 -3.99 -15.25 -4.03
N LYS A 17 -4.78 -15.63 -3.04
CA LYS A 17 -5.95 -14.88 -2.58
C LYS A 17 -5.55 -13.52 -2.00
N TYR A 18 -4.48 -13.47 -1.20
CA TYR A 18 -3.95 -12.22 -0.65
C TYR A 18 -3.62 -11.22 -1.76
N PHE A 19 -2.78 -11.61 -2.72
CA PHE A 19 -2.38 -10.72 -3.82
C PHE A 19 -3.54 -10.36 -4.76
N LYS A 20 -4.46 -11.28 -5.01
CA LYS A 20 -5.68 -10.98 -5.76
C LYS A 20 -6.47 -9.84 -5.09
N GLN A 21 -6.70 -9.94 -3.80
CA GLN A 21 -7.44 -8.92 -3.06
C GLN A 21 -6.66 -7.61 -2.95
N LYS A 22 -5.34 -7.66 -2.76
CA LYS A 22 -4.48 -6.48 -2.80
C LYS A 22 -4.58 -5.76 -4.13
N ASN A 23 -4.54 -6.50 -5.25
CA ASN A 23 -4.69 -5.92 -6.58
C ASN A 23 -6.08 -5.31 -6.81
N GLU A 24 -7.14 -5.94 -6.32
CA GLU A 24 -8.49 -5.38 -6.36
C GLU A 24 -8.60 -4.09 -5.53
N LEU A 25 -7.99 -4.07 -4.35
CA LEU A 25 -7.91 -2.86 -3.53
C LEU A 25 -7.15 -1.74 -4.25
N ASN A 26 -6.01 -2.05 -4.84
CA ASN A 26 -5.21 -1.06 -5.58
C ASN A 26 -5.99 -0.48 -6.77
N LYS A 27 -6.73 -1.31 -7.50
CA LYS A 27 -7.64 -0.85 -8.57
C LYS A 27 -8.71 0.09 -8.03
N PHE A 28 -9.36 -0.29 -6.93
CA PHE A 28 -10.36 0.57 -6.29
C PHE A 28 -9.77 1.92 -5.88
N VAL A 29 -8.60 1.90 -5.23
CA VAL A 29 -7.88 3.12 -4.83
C VAL A 29 -7.54 3.97 -6.05
N GLY A 30 -7.10 3.37 -7.16
CA GLY A 30 -6.85 4.06 -8.42
C GLY A 30 -8.10 4.73 -9.00
N PHE A 31 -9.22 4.02 -9.08
CA PHE A 31 -10.50 4.59 -9.54
C PHE A 31 -10.99 5.73 -8.64
N ALA A 32 -10.90 5.52 -7.32
CA ALA A 32 -11.31 6.52 -6.34
C ALA A 32 -10.44 7.78 -6.43
N SER A 33 -9.14 7.63 -6.62
CA SER A 33 -8.22 8.75 -6.83
C SER A 33 -8.56 9.53 -8.09
N SER A 34 -8.77 8.84 -9.21
CA SER A 34 -9.16 9.48 -10.48
C SER A 34 -10.49 10.23 -10.35
N PHE A 35 -11.43 9.67 -9.58
CA PHE A 35 -12.70 10.35 -9.30
C PHE A 35 -12.48 11.64 -8.51
N ILE A 36 -11.65 11.59 -7.46
CA ILE A 36 -11.31 12.76 -6.64
C ILE A 36 -10.63 13.83 -7.50
N ASP A 37 -9.64 13.46 -8.29
CA ASP A 37 -8.91 14.38 -9.18
C ASP A 37 -9.83 15.03 -10.22
N LYS A 38 -10.84 14.31 -10.70
CA LYS A 38 -11.78 14.78 -11.71
C LYS A 38 -12.83 15.74 -11.15
N TYR A 39 -13.32 15.50 -9.96
CA TYR A 39 -14.49 16.20 -9.43
C TYR A 39 -14.21 17.16 -8.29
N PHE A 40 -13.06 17.06 -7.64
CA PHE A 40 -12.66 17.92 -6.55
C PHE A 40 -11.40 18.68 -6.90
N VAL A 41 -11.30 19.92 -6.45
CA VAL A 41 -10.08 20.72 -6.62
C VAL A 41 -9.05 20.16 -5.66
N SER A 42 -8.41 19.21 -6.18
CA SER A 42 -7.21 18.53 -5.88
C SER A 42 -6.40 18.65 -4.62
N ARG A 43 -5.79 17.66 -4.21
CA ARG A 43 -4.45 17.46 -3.56
C ARG A 43 -3.82 18.70 -2.88
N ASN A 44 -4.68 19.65 -2.43
CA ASN A 44 -4.27 20.72 -1.56
C ASN A 44 -3.94 20.13 -0.19
N LYS A 45 -3.03 20.72 0.58
CA LYS A 45 -2.64 20.25 1.91
C LYS A 45 -3.81 20.04 2.87
N ASP A 46 -4.94 20.68 2.61
CA ASP A 46 -6.16 20.62 3.41
C ASP A 46 -7.19 19.60 2.89
N PHE A 47 -6.89 18.89 1.82
CA PHE A 47 -7.76 17.87 1.27
C PHE A 47 -7.43 16.52 1.87
N ASP A 48 -8.30 16.06 2.75
CA ASP A 48 -8.21 14.76 3.37
C ASP A 48 -9.38 13.88 2.95
N TYR A 49 -9.12 12.60 2.70
CA TYR A 49 -10.16 11.67 2.31
C TYR A 49 -9.89 10.27 2.85
N SER A 50 -10.95 9.52 3.03
CA SER A 50 -10.89 8.12 3.43
C SER A 50 -11.98 7.31 2.76
N PHE A 51 -11.71 6.01 2.59
CA PHE A 51 -12.68 5.05 2.10
C PHE A 51 -13.06 4.11 3.24
N SER A 52 -14.35 3.94 3.43
CA SER A 52 -14.84 2.94 4.37
C SER A 52 -14.98 1.55 3.69
N THR A 53 -15.09 0.51 4.51
CA THR A 53 -15.26 -0.88 4.06
C THR A 53 -16.48 -1.11 3.18
N ASN A 54 -17.48 -0.24 3.23
CA ASN A 54 -18.65 -0.24 2.36
C ASN A 54 -18.51 0.69 1.16
N MET A 55 -17.29 1.02 0.77
CA MET A 55 -16.92 1.89 -0.37
C MET A 55 -17.46 3.31 -0.28
N ARG A 56 -17.71 3.79 0.91
CA ARG A 56 -18.15 5.15 1.14
C ARG A 56 -16.94 6.08 1.11
N LEU A 57 -16.98 7.08 0.26
CA LEU A 57 -16.00 8.16 0.22
C LEU A 57 -16.37 9.22 1.24
N THR A 58 -15.45 9.52 2.15
CA THR A 58 -15.54 10.64 3.10
C THR A 58 -14.42 11.62 2.76
N VAL A 59 -14.76 12.89 2.60
CA VAL A 59 -13.82 13.94 2.19
C VAL A 59 -13.91 15.13 3.13
N LYS A 60 -12.76 15.76 3.38
CA LYS A 60 -12.67 17.10 3.96
C LYS A 60 -12.42 18.05 2.81
N LEU A 61 -13.38 18.91 2.53
CA LEU A 61 -13.32 19.83 1.41
C LEU A 61 -12.84 21.22 1.84
N PRO A 62 -12.06 21.91 0.99
CA PRO A 62 -11.85 23.34 1.12
C PRO A 62 -13.20 24.09 1.05
N PRO A 63 -13.33 25.25 1.71
CA PRO A 63 -14.61 26.00 1.77
C PRO A 63 -15.25 26.26 0.40
N ASN A 64 -14.46 26.54 -0.62
CA ASN A 64 -14.97 26.80 -1.98
C ASN A 64 -15.58 25.54 -2.63
N ASP A 65 -15.03 24.37 -2.35
CA ASP A 65 -15.56 23.11 -2.84
C ASP A 65 -16.79 22.67 -2.04
N GLU A 66 -16.86 22.98 -0.76
CA GLU A 66 -18.08 22.77 0.04
C GLU A 66 -19.27 23.54 -0.56
N GLU A 67 -19.07 24.77 -0.94
CA GLU A 67 -20.11 25.59 -1.59
C GLU A 67 -20.57 24.97 -2.92
N ARG A 68 -19.62 24.58 -3.76
CA ARG A 68 -19.87 23.94 -5.07
C ARG A 68 -20.66 22.64 -4.95
N PHE A 69 -20.40 21.84 -3.93
CA PHE A 69 -21.03 20.54 -3.72
C PHE A 69 -22.07 20.53 -2.59
N GLY A 70 -22.35 21.66 -1.96
CA GLY A 70 -23.15 21.76 -0.73
C GLY A 70 -24.50 21.04 -0.75
N ALA A 71 -25.23 21.10 -1.89
CA ALA A 71 -26.49 20.38 -2.05
C ALA A 71 -26.34 18.85 -2.20
N GLN A 72 -25.13 18.37 -2.49
CA GLN A 72 -24.83 16.95 -2.73
C GLN A 72 -24.12 16.27 -1.55
N LEU A 73 -23.67 17.07 -0.60
CA LEU A 73 -22.92 16.63 0.56
C LEU A 73 -23.73 16.78 1.85
N MET A 74 -23.40 15.96 2.82
CA MET A 74 -23.81 16.16 4.21
C MET A 74 -22.58 16.01 5.10
N LYS A 75 -22.48 16.85 6.12
CA LYS A 75 -21.43 16.72 7.13
C LYS A 75 -21.71 15.47 7.97
N GLU A 76 -20.70 14.66 8.16
CA GLU A 76 -20.77 13.62 9.17
C GLU A 76 -20.81 14.27 10.55
N LYS A 77 -21.43 13.58 11.51
CA LYS A 77 -21.54 14.05 12.91
C LYS A 77 -20.17 14.01 13.63
N SER A 78 -19.11 14.44 12.96
CA SER A 78 -17.76 14.52 13.53
C SER A 78 -17.34 15.98 13.59
N GLU A 79 -16.57 16.34 14.61
CA GLU A 79 -15.96 17.66 14.76
C GLU A 79 -14.92 17.98 13.66
N SER A 80 -14.58 16.98 12.84
CA SER A 80 -13.53 17.06 11.83
C SER A 80 -13.92 17.77 10.53
N GLY A 81 -15.18 18.15 10.33
CA GLY A 81 -15.63 18.80 9.10
C GLY A 81 -15.67 17.88 7.87
N LEU A 82 -15.63 16.56 8.07
CA LEU A 82 -15.71 15.58 7.00
C LEU A 82 -17.11 15.54 6.39
N CYS A 83 -17.17 15.37 5.08
CA CYS A 83 -18.39 15.33 4.30
C CYS A 83 -18.54 14.00 3.56
N VAL A 84 -19.77 13.56 3.36
CA VAL A 84 -20.12 12.41 2.54
C VAL A 84 -21.22 12.77 1.57
N PHE A 85 -21.33 12.04 0.46
CA PHE A 85 -22.41 12.28 -0.50
C PHE A 85 -23.77 11.93 0.08
N LYS A 86 -24.73 12.82 -0.11
CA LYS A 86 -26.13 12.52 0.17
C LYS A 86 -26.60 11.33 -0.67
N LYS A 87 -27.33 10.41 -0.04
CA LYS A 87 -27.95 9.29 -0.75
C LYS A 87 -28.79 9.85 -1.92
N ASN A 88 -28.63 9.22 -3.10
CA ASN A 88 -29.31 9.62 -4.35
C ASN A 88 -28.89 10.99 -4.94
N SER A 89 -27.87 11.66 -4.43
CA SER A 89 -27.32 12.85 -5.11
C SER A 89 -26.69 12.46 -6.46
N PRO A 90 -26.63 13.38 -7.43
CA PRO A 90 -25.96 13.12 -8.70
C PRO A 90 -24.51 12.66 -8.52
N MET A 91 -23.78 13.24 -7.54
CA MET A 91 -22.40 12.88 -7.25
C MET A 91 -22.29 11.47 -6.64
N ASN A 92 -23.22 11.08 -5.77
CA ASN A 92 -23.27 9.71 -5.24
C ASN A 92 -23.54 8.68 -6.34
N LYS A 93 -24.41 8.99 -7.30
CA LYS A 93 -24.64 8.10 -8.46
C LYS A 93 -23.39 7.94 -9.29
N ARG A 94 -22.69 9.04 -9.63
CA ARG A 94 -21.42 8.99 -10.36
C ARG A 94 -20.35 8.19 -9.61
N TRP A 95 -20.25 8.37 -8.29
CA TRP A 95 -19.35 7.56 -7.47
C TRP A 95 -19.63 6.06 -7.61
N HIS A 96 -20.89 5.68 -7.54
CA HIS A 96 -21.28 4.29 -7.73
C HIS A 96 -21.01 3.79 -9.15
N GLU A 97 -21.29 4.59 -10.17
CA GLU A 97 -21.07 4.23 -11.57
C GLU A 97 -19.57 4.15 -11.92
N GLU A 98 -18.79 5.15 -11.55
CA GLU A 98 -17.38 5.27 -11.95
C GLU A 98 -16.41 4.49 -11.06
N VAL A 99 -16.75 4.22 -9.84
CA VAL A 99 -15.84 3.58 -8.88
C VAL A 99 -16.36 2.25 -8.37
N THR A 100 -17.54 2.24 -7.77
CA THR A 100 -17.99 1.04 -7.04
C THR A 100 -18.57 -0.06 -7.92
N SER A 101 -19.05 0.27 -9.14
CA SER A 101 -19.59 -0.71 -10.08
C SER A 101 -18.52 -1.70 -10.61
N HIS A 102 -17.25 -1.32 -10.55
CA HIS A 102 -16.14 -2.12 -11.08
C HIS A 102 -15.55 -3.11 -10.07
N ILE A 103 -15.95 -3.05 -8.80
CA ILE A 103 -15.31 -3.82 -7.73
C ILE A 103 -16.36 -4.40 -6.79
N ASN A 104 -16.15 -5.67 -6.44
CA ASN A 104 -17.00 -6.31 -5.43
C ASN A 104 -16.67 -5.76 -4.02
N PRO A 105 -17.64 -5.10 -3.33
CA PRO A 105 -17.41 -4.53 -2.00
C PRO A 105 -16.98 -5.57 -0.97
N TYR A 106 -17.42 -6.81 -1.11
CA TYR A 106 -17.04 -7.88 -0.17
C TYR A 106 -15.57 -8.29 -0.29
N SER A 107 -14.92 -8.09 -1.44
CA SER A 107 -13.50 -8.37 -1.60
C SER A 107 -12.63 -7.33 -0.89
N LEU A 108 -13.08 -6.08 -0.78
CA LEU A 108 -12.36 -5.01 -0.11
C LEU A 108 -12.43 -5.10 1.42
N THR A 109 -13.54 -5.56 1.98
CA THR A 109 -13.69 -5.73 3.43
C THR A 109 -12.70 -6.76 3.99
N ALA A 110 -12.32 -7.74 3.18
CA ALA A 110 -11.35 -8.77 3.53
C ALA A 110 -9.89 -8.37 3.26
N SER A 111 -9.61 -7.20 2.67
CA SER A 111 -8.27 -6.83 2.21
C SER A 111 -7.24 -6.63 3.33
N LYS A 112 -7.67 -6.26 4.52
CA LYS A 112 -6.79 -6.05 5.68
C LYS A 112 -6.76 -7.23 6.64
N TRP A 113 -7.77 -8.10 6.58
CA TRP A 113 -7.99 -9.13 7.57
C TRP A 113 -8.35 -10.43 6.87
N TRP A 114 -7.60 -11.48 7.22
CA TRP A 114 -7.84 -12.83 6.74
C TRP A 114 -8.44 -13.66 7.84
N PHE A 115 -9.36 -14.54 7.49
CA PHE A 115 -9.95 -15.47 8.42
C PHE A 115 -9.25 -16.81 8.26
N MET A 116 -8.70 -17.31 9.35
CA MET A 116 -8.23 -18.69 9.46
C MET A 116 -9.31 -19.51 10.14
N ASP A 117 -9.64 -20.64 9.55
CA ASP A 117 -10.57 -21.61 10.16
C ASP A 117 -9.79 -22.47 11.15
N PHE A 118 -10.21 -22.41 12.41
CA PHE A 118 -9.64 -23.20 13.47
C PHE A 118 -10.67 -24.23 13.97
N PRO A 119 -10.23 -25.45 14.31
CA PRO A 119 -11.14 -26.54 14.67
C PRO A 119 -12.09 -26.23 15.83
N TYR A 120 -11.70 -25.35 16.73
CA TYR A 120 -12.44 -25.09 17.98
C TYR A 120 -12.97 -23.67 18.15
N CYS A 121 -12.52 -22.71 17.41
CA CYS A 121 -12.97 -21.33 17.55
C CYS A 121 -13.57 -20.71 16.29
N GLY A 122 -13.74 -21.51 15.24
CA GLY A 122 -14.26 -21.02 13.97
C GLY A 122 -13.28 -20.12 13.25
N LYS A 123 -13.74 -18.95 12.83
CA LYS A 123 -12.93 -17.99 12.05
C LYS A 123 -12.26 -16.98 12.96
N CYS A 124 -10.94 -17.02 13.02
CA CYS A 124 -10.14 -15.99 13.67
C CYS A 124 -9.64 -14.98 12.66
N GLN A 125 -9.82 -13.71 12.99
CA GLN A 125 -9.38 -12.61 12.16
C GLN A 125 -7.89 -12.34 12.42
N ILE A 126 -7.09 -12.35 11.35
CA ILE A 126 -5.64 -12.18 11.42
C ILE A 126 -5.21 -11.09 10.46
N ALA A 127 -4.42 -10.14 10.96
CA ALA A 127 -3.79 -9.13 10.13
C ALA A 127 -2.63 -9.76 9.35
N MET A 128 -2.60 -9.49 8.06
CA MET A 128 -1.48 -9.85 7.19
C MET A 128 -0.96 -8.61 6.47
N TRP A 129 0.32 -8.61 6.19
CA TRP A 129 1.00 -7.57 5.43
C TRP A 129 2.09 -8.19 4.55
N ASP A 130 2.49 -7.50 3.51
CA ASP A 130 3.61 -7.92 2.66
C ASP A 130 4.74 -6.89 2.69
N ASP A 131 5.96 -7.37 2.49
CA ASP A 131 7.17 -6.55 2.50
C ASP A 131 7.48 -5.87 1.14
N GLY A 132 6.58 -5.99 0.17
CA GLY A 132 6.82 -5.51 -1.19
C GLY A 132 7.76 -6.40 -2.02
N CYS A 133 8.43 -7.36 -1.38
CA CYS A 133 9.38 -8.30 -2.00
C CYS A 133 8.76 -9.69 -2.24
N GLY A 134 7.46 -9.81 -2.07
CA GLY A 134 6.72 -11.04 -2.30
C GLY A 134 6.54 -11.92 -1.07
N ASN A 135 7.05 -11.54 0.10
CA ASN A 135 6.77 -12.25 1.33
C ASN A 135 5.52 -11.70 1.99
N VAL A 136 4.63 -12.59 2.42
CA VAL A 136 3.41 -12.23 3.16
C VAL A 136 3.53 -12.73 4.58
N TYR A 137 3.53 -11.81 5.52
CA TYR A 137 3.66 -12.05 6.95
C TYR A 137 2.30 -11.99 7.64
N GLY A 138 2.15 -12.77 8.70
CA GLY A 138 1.01 -12.71 9.57
C GLY A 138 1.41 -12.95 11.02
N TYR A 139 0.53 -12.53 11.91
CA TYR A 139 0.72 -12.69 13.34
C TYR A 139 -0.62 -12.93 14.00
N TYR A 140 -0.67 -13.84 14.97
CA TYR A 140 -1.84 -14.04 15.80
C TYR A 140 -1.49 -14.19 17.28
N SER A 141 -2.40 -13.69 18.09
CA SER A 141 -2.23 -13.61 19.54
C SER A 141 -2.34 -14.98 20.21
N THR A 142 -1.83 -15.04 21.42
CA THR A 142 -1.92 -16.21 22.31
C THR A 142 -3.31 -16.78 22.48
N GLN A 143 -4.35 -15.96 22.43
CA GLN A 143 -5.73 -16.44 22.53
C GLN A 143 -6.12 -17.32 21.34
N ALA A 144 -5.82 -16.87 20.12
CA ALA A 144 -6.08 -17.65 18.92
C ALA A 144 -5.26 -18.95 18.89
N ALA A 145 -3.99 -18.87 19.31
CA ALA A 145 -3.10 -20.04 19.41
C ALA A 145 -3.59 -21.06 20.45
N HIS A 146 -4.10 -20.60 21.58
CA HIS A 146 -4.62 -21.48 22.65
C HIS A 146 -5.83 -22.29 22.21
N HIS A 147 -6.75 -21.65 21.48
CA HIS A 147 -7.95 -22.32 20.98
C HIS A 147 -7.68 -23.36 19.89
N ASN A 148 -6.50 -23.35 19.28
CA ASN A 148 -6.14 -24.22 18.16
C ASN A 148 -5.32 -25.44 18.52
N SER A 149 -5.06 -25.71 19.79
CA SER A 149 -4.18 -26.82 20.18
C SER A 149 -2.82 -26.80 19.47
N GLY A 150 -2.34 -25.60 19.05
CA GLY A 150 -1.07 -25.43 18.35
C GLY A 150 -1.04 -25.88 16.88
N LYS A 151 -2.16 -26.31 16.31
CA LYS A 151 -2.19 -26.67 14.88
C LYS A 151 -2.28 -25.42 14.00
N LEU A 152 -1.31 -25.28 13.13
CA LEU A 152 -1.28 -24.24 12.10
C LEU A 152 -1.91 -24.76 10.81
N PRO A 153 -2.58 -23.90 10.03
CA PRO A 153 -3.00 -24.25 8.67
C PRO A 153 -1.82 -24.62 7.78
N ASP A 154 -2.04 -25.52 6.83
CA ASP A 154 -0.99 -26.01 5.94
C ASP A 154 -0.36 -24.92 5.06
N TYR A 155 -1.05 -23.80 4.85
CA TYR A 155 -0.59 -22.69 4.05
C TYR A 155 0.31 -21.70 4.80
N VAL A 156 0.56 -21.89 6.10
CA VAL A 156 1.47 -21.04 6.87
C VAL A 156 2.74 -21.79 7.23
N GLN A 157 3.83 -21.04 7.29
CA GLN A 157 5.11 -21.46 7.81
C GLN A 157 5.43 -20.62 9.05
N PRO A 158 5.51 -21.21 10.25
CA PRO A 158 5.87 -20.46 11.44
C PRO A 158 7.29 -19.92 11.33
N ILE A 159 7.49 -18.70 11.80
CA ILE A 159 8.80 -18.04 11.91
C ILE A 159 9.02 -17.58 13.35
N LYS A 160 10.27 -17.27 13.68
CA LYS A 160 10.58 -16.68 14.98
C LYS A 160 10.01 -15.26 15.05
N MET A 161 9.51 -14.87 16.22
CA MET A 161 9.07 -13.49 16.44
C MET A 161 10.16 -12.46 16.17
N SER A 162 11.44 -12.81 16.42
CA SER A 162 12.57 -11.95 16.07
C SER A 162 12.66 -11.71 14.55
N GLU A 163 12.46 -12.72 13.73
CA GLU A 163 12.46 -12.59 12.25
C GLU A 163 11.31 -11.70 11.79
N TYR A 164 10.14 -11.85 12.39
CA TYR A 164 8.97 -11.02 12.10
C TYR A 164 9.23 -9.53 12.43
N TYR A 165 9.81 -9.25 13.61
CA TYR A 165 10.13 -7.87 13.98
C TYR A 165 11.25 -7.27 13.13
N ILE A 166 12.27 -8.05 12.79
CA ILE A 166 13.34 -7.60 11.87
C ILE A 166 12.72 -7.20 10.52
N ALA A 167 11.83 -8.03 9.97
CA ALA A 167 11.14 -7.70 8.72
C ALA A 167 10.30 -6.42 8.82
N GLN A 168 9.60 -6.23 9.96
CA GLN A 168 8.83 -5.00 10.20
C GLN A 168 9.71 -3.76 10.29
N GLU A 169 10.80 -3.81 11.05
CA GLU A 169 11.71 -2.67 11.19
C GLU A 169 12.34 -2.33 9.83
N ARG A 170 12.77 -3.32 9.07
CA ARG A 170 13.29 -3.10 7.72
C ARG A 170 12.27 -2.43 6.80
N CYS A 171 11.01 -2.84 6.84
CA CYS A 171 9.95 -2.17 6.06
C CYS A 171 9.77 -0.71 6.52
N LYS A 172 9.86 -0.42 7.83
CA LYS A 172 9.79 0.95 8.35
C LYS A 172 10.98 1.80 7.91
N GLU A 173 12.18 1.24 7.95
CA GLU A 173 13.40 1.92 7.49
C GLU A 173 13.31 2.27 6.01
N LEU A 174 12.91 1.33 5.16
CA LEU A 174 12.67 1.57 3.74
C LEU A 174 11.54 2.57 3.52
N ASP A 175 10.44 2.46 4.24
CA ASP A 175 9.32 3.42 4.15
C ASP A 175 9.78 4.83 4.56
N SER A 176 10.59 4.95 5.60
CA SER A 176 11.17 6.22 6.03
C SER A 176 12.09 6.82 4.97
N LEU A 177 12.97 6.02 4.38
CA LEU A 177 13.87 6.46 3.32
C LEU A 177 13.13 6.93 2.06
N LEU A 178 12.04 6.27 1.73
CA LEU A 178 11.24 6.59 0.54
C LEU A 178 10.23 7.72 0.77
N SER A 179 9.80 7.94 2.01
CA SER A 179 8.59 8.72 2.31
C SER A 179 8.68 10.15 1.81
N GLU A 180 9.77 10.86 2.06
CA GLU A 180 9.92 12.27 1.67
C GLU A 180 9.84 12.46 0.15
N ALA A 181 10.57 11.63 -0.59
CA ALA A 181 10.61 11.70 -2.05
C ALA A 181 9.25 11.33 -2.67
N VAL A 182 8.59 10.28 -2.16
CA VAL A 182 7.30 9.83 -2.65
C VAL A 182 6.19 10.81 -2.30
N ASP A 183 6.19 11.36 -1.11
CA ASP A 183 5.19 12.35 -0.69
C ASP A 183 5.33 13.64 -1.52
N LYS A 184 6.56 14.05 -1.80
CA LYS A 184 6.85 15.19 -2.69
C LYS A 184 6.36 14.89 -4.12
N GLY A 185 6.69 13.73 -4.68
CA GLY A 185 6.31 13.33 -6.02
C GLY A 185 4.79 13.20 -6.17
N SER A 186 4.13 12.55 -5.23
CA SER A 186 2.66 12.34 -5.25
C SER A 186 1.86 13.64 -5.21
N ARG A 187 2.44 14.71 -4.64
CA ARG A 187 1.82 16.05 -4.65
C ARG A 187 2.07 16.82 -5.94
N ALA A 188 3.18 16.54 -6.62
CA ALA A 188 3.61 17.31 -7.78
C ALA A 188 3.05 16.80 -9.10
N SER A 189 2.83 15.50 -9.24
CA SER A 189 2.43 14.88 -10.51
C SER A 189 1.74 13.51 -10.31
N HIS A 190 1.09 13.05 -11.37
CA HIS A 190 0.51 11.71 -11.39
C HIS A 190 1.56 10.62 -11.67
N ILE A 191 2.61 10.96 -12.44
CA ILE A 191 3.76 10.09 -12.70
C ILE A 191 5.01 10.83 -12.29
N GLY A 192 5.82 10.19 -11.43
CA GLY A 192 7.08 10.75 -10.95
C GLY A 192 8.29 9.97 -11.44
N SER A 193 9.37 10.70 -11.71
CA SER A 193 10.69 10.12 -11.94
C SER A 193 11.46 10.10 -10.64
N TYR A 194 12.14 8.99 -10.37
CA TYR A 194 12.90 8.77 -9.15
C TYR A 194 14.29 8.23 -9.45
N LYS A 195 15.23 8.55 -8.58
CA LYS A 195 16.60 8.02 -8.60
C LYS A 195 16.85 7.28 -7.30
N ALA A 196 17.34 6.06 -7.41
CA ALA A 196 17.81 5.26 -6.29
C ALA A 196 19.33 5.09 -6.40
N THR A 197 20.05 5.32 -5.32
CA THR A 197 21.51 5.19 -5.24
C THR A 197 21.86 4.05 -4.28
N PHE A 198 22.68 3.12 -4.75
CA PHE A 198 23.14 1.96 -4.00
C PHE A 198 24.65 2.02 -3.78
N LYS A 199 25.10 1.64 -2.58
CA LYS A 199 26.53 1.40 -2.32
C LYS A 199 27.06 0.29 -3.24
N LYS A 200 28.31 0.39 -3.65
CA LYS A 200 29.00 -0.73 -4.26
C LYS A 200 29.37 -1.73 -3.16
N THR A 201 28.96 -2.98 -3.32
CA THR A 201 29.49 -4.07 -2.51
C THR A 201 30.99 -4.21 -2.84
N SER A 202 31.85 -3.83 -1.92
CA SER A 202 33.28 -4.10 -2.05
C SER A 202 33.49 -5.60 -1.86
N ASP A 203 33.66 -6.34 -2.95
CA ASP A 203 34.34 -7.63 -2.87
C ASP A 203 35.74 -7.35 -2.30
N GLY A 204 35.99 -7.86 -1.10
CA GLY A 204 37.14 -7.53 -0.27
C GLY A 204 38.49 -7.91 -0.87
N SER A 205 38.99 -7.16 -1.85
CA SER A 205 40.36 -7.13 -2.22
C SER A 205 40.76 -5.75 -2.72
N ASP A 206 41.69 -5.18 -2.01
CA ASP A 206 42.45 -3.96 -2.25
C ASP A 206 41.86 -2.65 -1.69
N GLY A 207 42.45 -2.23 -0.59
CA GLY A 207 42.20 -1.06 0.23
C GLY A 207 42.45 0.32 -0.43
N THR A 208 41.92 0.56 -1.63
CA THR A 208 41.85 1.90 -2.24
C THR A 208 40.38 2.29 -2.33
N GLY A 209 39.92 2.96 -1.28
CA GLY A 209 38.53 3.32 -1.09
C GLY A 209 38.06 4.43 -2.02
N PHE A 210 37.63 4.11 -3.22
CA PHE A 210 36.64 4.85 -3.94
C PHE A 210 35.30 4.13 -3.79
N GLU A 211 34.37 4.69 -3.03
CA GLU A 211 32.98 4.21 -2.93
C GLU A 211 32.28 4.51 -4.27
N ASP A 212 32.38 3.61 -5.23
CA ASP A 212 31.61 3.70 -6.46
C ASP A 212 30.14 3.41 -6.12
N SER A 213 29.32 4.44 -6.07
CA SER A 213 27.86 4.30 -5.97
C SER A 213 27.28 4.03 -7.36
N THR A 214 26.25 3.20 -7.42
CA THR A 214 25.49 2.96 -8.65
C THR A 214 24.09 3.53 -8.49
N SER A 215 23.65 4.35 -9.45
CA SER A 215 22.32 4.91 -9.45
C SER A 215 21.46 4.32 -10.55
N VAL A 216 20.18 4.17 -10.28
CA VAL A 216 19.15 3.78 -11.25
C VAL A 216 17.99 4.78 -11.20
N CYS A 217 17.50 5.14 -12.39
CA CYS A 217 16.33 6.00 -12.54
C CYS A 217 15.15 5.18 -13.08
N PHE A 218 13.96 5.49 -12.59
CA PHE A 218 12.71 4.85 -13.02
C PHE A 218 11.53 5.79 -12.84
N SER A 219 10.45 5.52 -13.58
CA SER A 219 9.21 6.28 -13.49
C SER A 219 8.13 5.44 -12.82
N VAL A 220 7.34 6.06 -11.95
CA VAL A 220 6.28 5.39 -11.19
C VAL A 220 4.99 6.19 -11.30
N GLU A 221 3.91 5.50 -11.60
CA GLU A 221 2.55 6.04 -11.46
C GLU A 221 2.17 6.09 -9.97
N HIS A 222 1.78 7.27 -9.51
CA HIS A 222 1.43 7.47 -8.12
C HIS A 222 0.04 6.95 -7.82
N CYS A 223 -0.05 6.10 -6.80
CA CYS A 223 -1.33 5.71 -6.21
C CYS A 223 -1.92 6.86 -5.38
N ALA A 224 -3.23 6.84 -5.18
CA ALA A 224 -3.92 7.80 -4.33
C ALA A 224 -3.36 7.85 -2.90
N MET A 225 -2.93 6.71 -2.40
CA MET A 225 -2.27 6.63 -1.09
C MET A 225 -0.75 6.54 -1.29
N PRO A 226 0.03 7.48 -0.76
CA PRO A 226 1.50 7.46 -0.87
C PRO A 226 2.13 6.15 -0.37
N SER A 227 1.55 5.53 0.67
CA SER A 227 2.00 4.23 1.17
C SER A 227 1.93 3.12 0.11
N ASN A 228 0.91 3.12 -0.75
CA ASN A 228 0.80 2.15 -1.84
C ASN A 228 1.84 2.41 -2.94
N THR A 229 2.12 3.67 -3.22
CA THR A 229 3.21 4.08 -4.13
C THR A 229 4.56 3.60 -3.57
N ARG A 230 4.82 3.80 -2.27
CA ARG A 230 6.05 3.30 -1.62
C ARG A 230 6.18 1.79 -1.74
N THR A 231 5.11 1.04 -1.48
CA THR A 231 5.13 -0.43 -1.65
C THR A 231 5.43 -0.85 -3.09
N ALA A 232 4.87 -0.17 -4.08
CA ALA A 232 5.17 -0.45 -5.49
C ALA A 232 6.63 -0.16 -5.83
N ILE A 233 7.19 0.93 -5.30
CA ILE A 233 8.60 1.29 -5.47
C ILE A 233 9.51 0.24 -4.82
N VAL A 234 9.20 -0.24 -3.62
CA VAL A 234 9.97 -1.32 -2.96
C VAL A 234 10.00 -2.56 -3.85
N GLY A 235 8.87 -2.93 -4.46
CA GLY A 235 8.83 -4.05 -5.41
C GLY A 235 9.75 -3.83 -6.62
N LEU A 236 9.73 -2.63 -7.23
CA LEU A 236 10.61 -2.30 -8.36
C LEU A 236 12.09 -2.33 -7.97
N LEU A 237 12.44 -1.80 -6.80
CA LEU A 237 13.80 -1.82 -6.27
C LEU A 237 14.27 -3.24 -5.97
N HIS A 238 13.41 -4.08 -5.43
CA HIS A 238 13.70 -5.49 -5.19
C HIS A 238 13.96 -6.24 -6.50
N ASP A 239 13.11 -6.06 -7.52
CA ASP A 239 13.31 -6.64 -8.85
C ASP A 239 14.62 -6.19 -9.48
N TYR A 240 14.97 -4.91 -9.32
CA TYR A 240 16.26 -4.38 -9.76
C TYR A 240 17.43 -5.05 -9.02
N CYS A 241 17.33 -5.17 -7.70
CA CYS A 241 18.34 -5.81 -6.88
C CYS A 241 18.55 -7.28 -7.27
N LEU A 242 17.48 -8.04 -7.47
CA LEU A 242 17.58 -9.44 -7.93
C LEU A 242 18.29 -9.57 -9.28
N LYS A 243 17.93 -8.72 -10.25
CA LYS A 243 18.55 -8.75 -11.59
C LYS A 243 20.01 -8.37 -11.58
N ASN A 244 20.44 -7.53 -10.64
CA ASN A 244 21.79 -7.01 -10.58
C ASN A 244 22.62 -7.60 -9.42
N GLN A 245 22.15 -8.68 -8.79
CA GLN A 245 22.79 -9.35 -7.65
C GLN A 245 23.17 -8.41 -6.50
N ARG A 246 22.24 -7.51 -6.15
CA ARG A 246 22.39 -6.52 -5.08
C ARG A 246 21.41 -6.79 -3.94
N SER A 247 21.67 -6.17 -2.80
CA SER A 247 20.74 -6.12 -1.67
C SER A 247 20.01 -4.79 -1.63
N LEU A 248 18.75 -4.80 -1.16
CA LEU A 248 18.04 -3.57 -0.79
C LEU A 248 18.72 -2.85 0.40
N ASP A 249 19.51 -3.56 1.21
CA ASP A 249 20.28 -2.97 2.31
C ASP A 249 21.39 -2.04 1.80
N ASP A 250 21.76 -2.14 0.54
CA ASP A 250 22.75 -1.26 -0.08
C ASP A 250 22.13 0.05 -0.56
N LEU A 251 20.80 0.23 -0.49
CA LEU A 251 20.13 1.47 -0.85
C LEU A 251 20.48 2.57 0.18
N THR A 252 21.10 3.65 -0.30
CA THR A 252 21.56 4.76 0.54
C THR A 252 20.80 6.03 0.34
N GLU A 253 20.30 6.27 -0.89
CA GLU A 253 19.60 7.50 -1.24
C GLU A 253 18.43 7.19 -2.17
N PHE A 254 17.36 7.95 -2.00
CA PHE A 254 16.20 7.89 -2.83
C PHE A 254 15.65 9.31 -3.06
N GLU A 255 15.63 9.75 -4.33
CA GLU A 255 15.31 11.11 -4.69
C GLU A 255 14.17 11.18 -5.71
N TYR A 256 13.29 12.17 -5.54
CA TYR A 256 12.32 12.57 -6.56
C TYR A 256 12.95 13.58 -7.52
N LEU A 257 13.03 13.23 -8.80
CA LEU A 257 13.66 14.05 -9.84
C LEU A 257 12.70 15.04 -10.51
N GLY A 258 11.39 14.79 -10.43
CA GLY A 258 10.38 15.62 -11.07
C GLY A 258 9.29 14.80 -11.74
N PRO A 259 8.28 15.46 -12.38
CA PRO A 259 7.28 14.79 -13.18
C PRO A 259 7.93 14.01 -14.32
N ALA A 260 7.48 12.77 -14.52
CA ALA A 260 7.85 12.03 -15.71
C ALA A 260 6.87 12.36 -16.84
N GLU A 261 7.39 12.59 -18.04
CA GLU A 261 6.57 12.68 -19.24
C GLU A 261 5.93 11.29 -19.50
N LYS A 262 4.64 11.29 -19.85
CA LYS A 262 4.05 10.06 -20.38
C LYS A 262 4.84 9.67 -21.61
N ALA A 263 5.44 8.49 -21.59
CA ALA A 263 5.92 7.90 -22.84
C ALA A 263 4.72 7.86 -23.81
N ASP A 264 4.78 8.61 -24.90
CA ASP A 264 3.76 8.58 -25.93
C ASP A 264 3.57 7.12 -26.32
N SER A 265 2.39 6.59 -26.06
CA SER A 265 2.03 5.26 -26.57
C SER A 265 2.13 5.35 -28.09
N PRO A 266 2.91 4.49 -28.74
CA PRO A 266 2.94 4.47 -30.20
C PRO A 266 1.52 4.20 -30.71
N ALA A 267 1.07 5.06 -31.62
CA ALA A 267 -0.22 5.02 -32.27
C ALA A 267 -0.46 3.72 -33.06
#